data_76637e1eff3a7e524d37968eb887cd8f
#
_entry.id   76637e1eff3a7e524d37968eb887cd8f
#
_cell.length_a   1.000
_cell.length_b   1.000
_cell.length_c   1.000
_cell.angle_alpha   90.00
_cell.angle_beta   90.00
_cell.angle_gamma   90.00
#
_symmetry.space_group_name_H-M   'P 1'
#
loop_
_entity.id
_entity.type
_entity.pdbx_description
1 polymer ?
#
loop_
_entity_poly.entity_id
_entity_poly.type
_entity_poly.pdbx_seq_one_letter_code
_entity_poly.pdbx_strand_id
1 'polypeptide(L)'
;VKALSNLGVEASIKWPNDIIVHNKKICGILTELSAEMERVNYVVIGIGINIKTIDFPDEIKEKATSLYKEGYKLSRVDIVRQFCIEFEKLYKGYILDGNKQDTLELCRKYSAIIGKQVYVIKNNKRELVKCIDINENGNLIVKEKNGEIQEIMSGEVSIRGVKGYV
;
A
#
# COMPACT_ATOMS: atom_id res chain seq x y z
N VAL A 1 0.48 -0.02 7.84
CA VAL A 1 -0.67 -0.83 8.31
C VAL A 1 -0.41 -1.31 9.73
N LYS A 2 0.70 -1.97 10.04
CA LYS A 2 0.98 -2.54 11.36
C LYS A 2 0.85 -1.52 12.50
N ALA A 3 1.42 -0.32 12.32
CA ALA A 3 1.29 0.78 13.28
C ALA A 3 -0.18 1.20 13.53
N LEU A 4 -1.00 1.24 12.48
CA LEU A 4 -2.42 1.52 12.59
C LEU A 4 -3.19 0.38 13.27
N SER A 5 -2.85 -0.87 12.96
CA SER A 5 -3.43 -2.05 13.62
C SER A 5 -3.18 -2.05 15.12
N ASN A 6 -1.97 -1.66 15.57
CA ASN A 6 -1.65 -1.54 17.00
C ASN A 6 -2.45 -0.43 17.70
N LEU A 7 -2.99 0.53 16.95
CA LEU A 7 -3.89 1.58 17.44
C LEU A 7 -5.37 1.23 17.25
N GLY A 8 -5.69 -0.02 16.93
CA GLY A 8 -7.05 -0.51 16.78
C GLY A 8 -7.72 -0.19 15.44
N VAL A 9 -6.94 0.24 14.42
CA VAL A 9 -7.48 0.54 13.09
C VAL A 9 -7.42 -0.70 12.20
N GLU A 10 -8.54 -1.12 11.66
CA GLU A 10 -8.63 -2.19 10.66
C GLU A 10 -8.29 -1.64 9.27
N ALA A 11 -7.00 -1.59 8.97
CA ALA A 11 -6.49 -1.08 7.71
C ALA A 11 -5.88 -2.19 6.84
N SER A 12 -5.97 -2.03 5.52
CA SER A 12 -5.40 -2.95 4.54
C SER A 12 -4.50 -2.22 3.55
N ILE A 13 -3.67 -2.98 2.84
CA ILE A 13 -2.76 -2.48 1.81
C ILE A 13 -3.43 -2.64 0.45
N LYS A 14 -3.62 -1.54 -0.26
CA LYS A 14 -3.85 -1.55 -1.69
C LYS A 14 -2.53 -1.33 -2.40
N TRP A 15 -1.98 -2.41 -2.92
CA TRP A 15 -0.72 -2.39 -3.66
C TRP A 15 -0.72 -1.31 -4.76
N PRO A 16 0.38 -0.58 -5.00
CA PRO A 16 1.66 -0.79 -4.33
C PRO A 16 1.83 0.00 -3.02
N ASN A 17 1.17 1.13 -2.83
CA ASN A 17 1.57 2.15 -1.86
C ASN A 17 0.41 2.87 -1.15
N ASP A 18 -0.80 2.36 -1.24
CA ASP A 18 -1.96 2.95 -0.58
C ASP A 18 -2.42 2.14 0.62
N ILE A 19 -2.82 2.83 1.68
CA ILE A 19 -3.50 2.22 2.83
C ILE A 19 -4.97 2.61 2.78
N ILE A 20 -5.81 1.61 2.99
CA ILE A 20 -7.26 1.77 2.93
C ILE A 20 -7.95 1.32 4.22
N VAL A 21 -9.08 1.93 4.51
CA VAL A 21 -10.07 1.53 5.51
C VAL A 21 -11.43 1.54 4.82
N HIS A 22 -12.25 0.51 5.02
CA HIS A 22 -13.56 0.34 4.37
C HIS A 22 -13.54 0.62 2.85
N ASN A 23 -12.52 0.09 2.15
CA ASN A 23 -12.29 0.25 0.71
C ASN A 23 -12.03 1.70 0.24
N LYS A 24 -11.73 2.64 1.14
CA LYS A 24 -11.37 4.02 0.81
C LYS A 24 -9.96 4.34 1.28
N LYS A 25 -9.24 5.13 0.50
CA LYS A 25 -7.85 5.52 0.79
C LYS A 25 -7.80 6.47 1.99
N ILE A 26 -6.99 6.11 2.98
CA ILE A 26 -6.63 6.98 4.12
C ILE A 26 -5.19 7.44 4.08
N CYS A 27 -4.31 6.72 3.36
CA CYS A 27 -2.90 7.04 3.32
C CYS A 27 -2.30 6.70 1.96
N GLY A 28 -1.37 7.52 1.51
CA GLY A 28 -0.48 7.25 0.39
C GLY A 28 0.97 7.33 0.83
N ILE A 29 1.82 6.49 0.25
CA ILE A 29 3.25 6.45 0.52
C ILE A 29 3.98 6.74 -0.79
N LEU A 30 4.89 7.69 -0.76
CA LEU A 30 5.77 8.03 -1.88
C LEU A 30 7.21 7.75 -1.47
N THR A 31 7.94 7.06 -2.31
CA THR A 31 9.37 6.80 -2.11
C THR A 31 10.16 7.46 -3.21
N GLU A 32 11.12 8.28 -2.84
CA GLU A 32 12.05 8.96 -3.75
C GLU A 32 13.46 8.47 -3.47
N LEU A 33 14.18 8.15 -4.53
CA LEU A 33 15.54 7.61 -4.49
C LEU A 33 16.51 8.61 -5.09
N SER A 34 17.60 8.89 -4.37
CA SER A 34 18.80 9.52 -4.94
C SER A 34 19.88 8.48 -5.09
N ALA A 35 20.36 8.29 -6.31
CA ALA A 35 21.43 7.33 -6.63
C ALA A 35 22.38 7.90 -7.67
N GLU A 36 23.64 7.49 -7.57
CA GLU A 36 24.69 7.67 -8.57
C GLU A 36 25.13 6.30 -9.08
N MET A 37 25.42 6.18 -10.37
CA MET A 37 25.70 4.94 -11.13
C MET A 37 25.58 3.59 -10.39
N GLU A 38 26.32 3.39 -9.29
CA GLU A 38 26.36 2.12 -8.54
C GLU A 38 26.06 2.29 -7.04
N ARG A 39 25.69 3.51 -6.60
CA ARG A 39 25.50 3.81 -5.18
C ARG A 39 24.19 4.53 -4.91
N VAL A 40 23.38 3.96 -4.01
CA VAL A 40 22.25 4.65 -3.42
C VAL A 40 22.77 5.63 -2.37
N ASN A 41 22.50 6.93 -2.57
CA ASN A 41 22.89 7.98 -1.62
C ASN A 41 21.90 8.03 -0.46
N TYR A 42 20.60 8.10 -0.75
CA TYR A 42 19.54 8.07 0.25
C TYR A 42 18.19 7.72 -0.37
N VAL A 43 17.28 7.33 0.49
CA VAL A 43 15.86 7.11 0.16
C VAL A 43 15.02 8.01 1.06
N VAL A 44 14.10 8.77 0.47
CA VAL A 44 13.11 9.57 1.20
C VAL A 44 11.76 8.85 1.12
N ILE A 45 11.12 8.66 2.26
CA ILE A 45 9.79 8.06 2.35
C ILE A 45 8.80 9.13 2.82
N GLY A 46 7.96 9.62 1.90
CA GLY A 46 6.86 10.53 2.19
C GLY A 46 5.60 9.74 2.56
N ILE A 47 4.99 10.03 3.70
CA ILE A 47 3.78 9.35 4.19
C ILE A 47 2.68 10.39 4.44
N GLY A 48 1.64 10.37 3.61
CA GLY A 48 0.47 11.24 3.75
C GLY A 48 -0.72 10.48 4.35
N ILE A 49 -1.14 10.82 5.58
CA ILE A 49 -2.27 10.16 6.27
C ILE A 49 -3.39 11.17 6.49
N ASN A 50 -4.59 10.82 6.02
CA ASN A 50 -5.82 11.57 6.30
C ASN A 50 -6.29 11.24 7.73
N ILE A 51 -5.96 12.09 8.70
CA ILE A 51 -6.32 11.84 10.10
C ILE A 51 -7.69 12.48 10.42
N LYS A 52 -7.81 13.80 10.22
CA LYS A 52 -9.00 14.58 10.61
C LYS A 52 -9.71 15.26 9.44
N THR A 53 -9.32 14.96 8.20
CA THR A 53 -9.93 15.54 7.00
C THR A 53 -11.41 15.16 6.94
N ILE A 54 -12.29 16.15 6.86
CA ILE A 54 -13.75 15.95 6.81
C ILE A 54 -14.22 16.06 5.37
N ASP A 55 -13.73 17.06 4.63
CA ASP A 55 -14.14 17.35 3.28
C ASP A 55 -13.06 16.96 2.27
N PHE A 56 -13.46 16.27 1.23
CA PHE A 56 -12.62 15.86 0.13
C PHE A 56 -13.15 16.47 -1.18
N PRO A 57 -12.28 16.86 -2.12
CA PRO A 57 -12.69 17.26 -3.46
C PRO A 57 -13.60 16.23 -4.12
N ASP A 58 -14.55 16.71 -4.95
CA ASP A 58 -15.57 15.85 -5.58
C ASP A 58 -14.96 14.68 -6.36
N GLU A 59 -13.81 14.87 -6.99
CA GLU A 59 -13.11 13.85 -7.79
C GLU A 59 -12.62 12.65 -6.98
N ILE A 60 -12.42 12.84 -5.66
CA ILE A 60 -11.86 11.80 -4.79
C ILE A 60 -12.74 11.43 -3.59
N LYS A 61 -13.83 12.16 -3.32
CA LYS A 61 -14.67 11.95 -2.13
C LYS A 61 -15.20 10.51 -1.98
N GLU A 62 -15.45 9.83 -3.10
CA GLU A 62 -15.90 8.43 -3.10
C GLU A 62 -14.75 7.42 -2.90
N LYS A 63 -13.50 7.85 -3.10
CA LYS A 63 -12.30 7.00 -3.06
C LYS A 63 -11.42 7.25 -1.85
N ALA A 64 -11.57 8.40 -1.19
CA ALA A 64 -10.79 8.81 -0.03
C ALA A 64 -11.64 8.94 1.22
N THR A 65 -11.02 8.72 2.36
CA THR A 65 -11.62 8.94 3.67
C THR A 65 -10.52 9.34 4.66
N SER A 66 -10.89 9.57 5.92
CA SER A 66 -9.96 9.85 7.00
C SER A 66 -10.24 8.95 8.20
N LEU A 67 -9.26 8.80 9.07
CA LEU A 67 -9.43 8.05 10.31
C LEU A 67 -10.62 8.58 11.12
N TYR A 68 -10.78 9.90 11.20
CA TYR A 68 -11.88 10.52 11.91
C TYR A 68 -13.25 10.17 11.29
N LYS A 69 -13.39 10.20 9.97
CA LYS A 69 -14.66 9.83 9.28
C LYS A 69 -15.01 8.35 9.46
N GLU A 70 -14.00 7.52 9.63
CA GLU A 70 -14.16 6.08 9.89
C GLU A 70 -14.33 5.75 11.38
N GLY A 71 -14.47 6.78 12.24
CA GLY A 71 -14.76 6.61 13.67
C GLY A 71 -13.52 6.51 14.57
N TYR A 72 -12.32 6.58 14.03
CA TYR A 72 -11.08 6.49 14.82
C TYR A 72 -10.62 7.87 15.30
N LYS A 73 -10.57 8.05 16.64
CA LYS A 73 -10.12 9.28 17.29
C LYS A 73 -8.67 9.16 17.73
N LEU A 74 -7.75 9.22 16.78
CA LEU A 74 -6.31 9.09 17.01
C LEU A 74 -5.60 10.44 16.94
N SER A 75 -4.55 10.60 17.76
CA SER A 75 -3.65 11.74 17.67
C SER A 75 -2.57 11.49 16.61
N ARG A 76 -2.07 12.58 16.00
CA ARG A 76 -0.95 12.51 15.07
C ARG A 76 0.30 11.95 15.76
N VAL A 77 0.53 12.32 16.99
CA VAL A 77 1.70 11.89 17.78
C VAL A 77 1.69 10.38 18.00
N ASP A 78 0.54 9.79 18.35
CA ASP A 78 0.45 8.35 18.56
C ASP A 78 0.71 7.56 17.28
N ILE A 79 0.20 8.07 16.15
CA ILE A 79 0.42 7.45 14.84
C ILE A 79 1.91 7.49 14.47
N VAL A 80 2.56 8.64 14.62
CA VAL A 80 4.00 8.79 14.31
C VAL A 80 4.83 7.91 15.23
N ARG A 81 4.53 7.90 16.53
CA ARG A 81 5.23 7.05 17.51
C ARG A 81 5.12 5.56 17.12
N GLN A 82 3.92 5.09 16.84
CA GLN A 82 3.72 3.69 16.46
C GLN A 82 4.37 3.36 15.11
N PHE A 83 4.35 4.30 14.17
CA PHE A 83 5.05 4.15 12.90
C PHE A 83 6.55 3.96 13.12
N CYS A 84 7.21 4.82 13.90
CA CYS A 84 8.65 4.73 14.17
C CYS A 84 9.00 3.39 14.83
N ILE A 85 8.21 2.92 15.80
CA ILE A 85 8.44 1.64 16.47
C ILE A 85 8.36 0.47 15.48
N GLU A 86 7.32 0.40 14.67
CA GLU A 86 7.14 -0.71 13.73
C GLU A 86 8.10 -0.63 12.55
N PHE A 87 8.40 0.57 12.08
CA PHE A 87 9.37 0.78 11.01
C PHE A 87 10.78 0.36 11.45
N GLU A 88 11.22 0.75 12.65
CA GLU A 88 12.53 0.37 13.17
C GLU A 88 12.68 -1.15 13.27
N LYS A 89 11.66 -1.87 13.73
CA LYS A 89 11.69 -3.34 13.81
C LYS A 89 11.87 -3.98 12.43
N LEU A 90 11.06 -3.57 11.45
CA LEU A 90 11.11 -4.11 10.09
C LEU A 90 12.42 -3.72 9.39
N TYR A 91 12.86 -2.47 9.58
CA TYR A 91 14.09 -1.97 8.98
C TYR A 91 15.33 -2.71 9.51
N LYS A 92 15.41 -2.93 10.83
CA LYS A 92 16.49 -3.71 11.43
C LYS A 92 16.50 -5.14 10.91
N GLY A 93 15.35 -5.82 10.90
CA GLY A 93 15.22 -7.17 10.34
C GLY A 93 15.66 -7.23 8.88
N TYR A 94 15.23 -6.27 8.07
CA TYR A 94 15.60 -6.23 6.66
C TYR A 94 17.09 -5.94 6.42
N ILE A 95 17.64 -4.93 7.08
CA ILE A 95 19.03 -4.44 6.83
C ILE A 95 20.07 -5.27 7.56
N LEU A 96 19.83 -5.63 8.84
CA LEU A 96 20.81 -6.32 9.67
C LEU A 96 20.76 -7.83 9.48
N ASP A 97 19.57 -8.40 9.38
CA ASP A 97 19.35 -9.84 9.33
C ASP A 97 19.11 -10.36 7.90
N GLY A 98 19.01 -9.45 6.91
CA GLY A 98 18.67 -9.80 5.52
C GLY A 98 17.25 -10.39 5.36
N ASN A 99 16.42 -10.29 6.40
CA ASN A 99 15.10 -10.91 6.46
C ASN A 99 14.04 -10.07 5.74
N LYS A 100 13.86 -10.36 4.47
CA LYS A 100 12.75 -9.77 3.67
C LYS A 100 11.40 -10.46 3.94
N GLN A 101 11.44 -11.69 4.42
CA GLN A 101 10.26 -12.57 4.47
C GLN A 101 9.18 -12.00 5.38
N ASP A 102 9.53 -11.52 6.57
CA ASP A 102 8.56 -10.93 7.51
C ASP A 102 7.80 -9.75 6.90
N THR A 103 8.50 -8.89 6.15
CA THR A 103 7.88 -7.75 5.47
C THR A 103 6.92 -8.23 4.37
N LEU A 104 7.33 -9.22 3.58
CA LEU A 104 6.49 -9.78 2.51
C LEU A 104 5.24 -10.48 3.06
N GLU A 105 5.39 -11.22 4.14
CA GLU A 105 4.26 -11.86 4.82
C GLU A 105 3.25 -10.83 5.35
N LEU A 106 3.72 -9.73 5.91
CA LEU A 106 2.85 -8.63 6.30
C LEU A 106 2.16 -7.98 5.09
N CYS A 107 2.87 -7.78 3.98
CA CYS A 107 2.28 -7.26 2.75
C CYS A 107 1.18 -8.18 2.22
N ARG A 108 1.40 -9.49 2.19
CA ARG A 108 0.40 -10.49 1.80
C ARG A 108 -0.78 -10.53 2.76
N LYS A 109 -0.51 -10.63 4.06
CA LYS A 109 -1.52 -10.70 5.13
C LYS A 109 -2.48 -9.51 5.11
N TYR A 110 -1.94 -8.32 4.92
CA TYR A 110 -2.75 -7.09 4.91
C TYR A 110 -3.21 -6.67 3.52
N SER A 111 -2.93 -7.45 2.49
CA SER A 111 -3.33 -7.10 1.13
C SER A 111 -4.85 -7.06 0.96
N ALA A 112 -5.33 -5.95 0.42
CA ALA A 112 -6.75 -5.78 0.09
C ALA A 112 -7.12 -6.40 -1.27
N ILE A 113 -6.12 -6.79 -2.09
CA ILE A 113 -6.35 -7.17 -3.49
C ILE A 113 -5.97 -8.61 -3.82
N ILE A 114 -5.14 -9.29 -3.03
CA ILE A 114 -4.84 -10.71 -3.25
C ILE A 114 -6.13 -11.54 -3.20
N GLY A 115 -6.29 -12.44 -4.17
CA GLY A 115 -7.50 -13.25 -4.35
C GLY A 115 -8.63 -12.57 -5.12
N LYS A 116 -8.58 -11.24 -5.30
CA LYS A 116 -9.63 -10.46 -6.00
C LYS A 116 -9.30 -10.22 -7.47
N GLN A 117 -10.34 -9.92 -8.24
CA GLN A 117 -10.21 -9.36 -9.58
C GLN A 117 -10.03 -7.84 -9.48
N VAL A 118 -9.09 -7.32 -10.25
CA VAL A 118 -8.80 -5.89 -10.37
C VAL A 118 -8.54 -5.51 -11.81
N TYR A 119 -8.63 -4.23 -12.11
CA TYR A 119 -8.15 -3.69 -13.36
C TYR A 119 -6.71 -3.21 -13.21
N VAL A 120 -5.83 -3.72 -14.07
CA VAL A 120 -4.51 -3.17 -14.32
C VAL A 120 -4.62 -2.18 -15.46
N ILE A 121 -4.12 -0.96 -15.25
CA ILE A 121 -4.11 0.10 -16.27
C ILE A 121 -2.67 0.42 -16.60
N LYS A 122 -2.25 0.12 -17.83
CA LYS A 122 -0.92 0.39 -18.39
C LYS A 122 -1.08 1.00 -19.77
N ASN A 123 -0.41 2.11 -20.07
CA ASN A 123 -0.47 2.78 -21.37
C ASN A 123 -1.92 3.01 -21.88
N ASN A 124 -2.81 3.49 -21.00
CA ASN A 124 -4.25 3.68 -21.25
C ASN A 124 -5.03 2.40 -21.63
N LYS A 125 -4.42 1.24 -21.58
CA LYS A 125 -5.11 -0.05 -21.69
C LYS A 125 -5.55 -0.51 -20.32
N ARG A 126 -6.77 -1.03 -20.26
CA ARG A 126 -7.38 -1.53 -19.01
C ARG A 126 -7.64 -3.02 -19.15
N GLU A 127 -7.01 -3.81 -18.33
CA GLU A 127 -7.10 -5.25 -18.33
C GLU A 127 -7.63 -5.79 -17.01
N LEU A 128 -8.58 -6.74 -17.08
CA LEU A 128 -9.14 -7.40 -15.91
C LEU A 128 -8.30 -8.66 -15.61
N VAL A 129 -7.68 -8.67 -14.43
CA VAL A 129 -6.83 -9.76 -13.97
C VAL A 129 -7.22 -10.21 -12.56
N LYS A 130 -6.80 -11.40 -12.15
CA LYS A 130 -6.92 -11.86 -10.76
C LYS A 130 -5.57 -11.72 -10.06
N CYS A 131 -5.54 -10.96 -8.96
CA CYS A 131 -4.35 -10.88 -8.11
C CYS A 131 -4.13 -12.22 -7.40
N ILE A 132 -2.92 -12.77 -7.48
CA ILE A 132 -2.60 -14.08 -6.89
C ILE A 132 -1.72 -13.91 -5.66
N ASP A 133 -0.62 -13.14 -5.80
CA ASP A 133 0.40 -13.01 -4.75
C ASP A 133 1.22 -11.73 -4.92
N ILE A 134 2.12 -11.49 -3.96
CA ILE A 134 3.23 -10.54 -4.04
C ILE A 134 4.51 -11.36 -3.94
N ASN A 135 5.41 -11.26 -4.93
CA ASN A 135 6.64 -12.04 -4.97
C ASN A 135 7.74 -11.48 -4.04
N GLU A 136 8.88 -12.13 -4.03
CA GLU A 136 10.05 -11.77 -3.21
C GLU A 136 10.64 -10.38 -3.50
N ASN A 137 10.36 -9.82 -4.68
CA ASN A 137 10.77 -8.48 -5.08
C ASN A 137 9.70 -7.41 -4.77
N GLY A 138 8.57 -7.80 -4.16
CA GLY A 138 7.45 -6.91 -3.87
C GLY A 138 6.54 -6.63 -5.07
N ASN A 139 6.75 -7.32 -6.20
CA ASN A 139 5.94 -7.18 -7.40
C ASN A 139 4.64 -7.96 -7.29
N LEU A 140 3.58 -7.46 -7.91
CA LEU A 140 2.27 -8.10 -7.90
C LEU A 140 2.21 -9.21 -8.94
N ILE A 141 1.83 -10.41 -8.51
CA ILE A 141 1.59 -11.55 -9.39
C ILE A 141 0.10 -11.63 -9.72
N VAL A 142 -0.20 -11.63 -11.00
CA VAL A 142 -1.59 -11.67 -11.49
C VAL A 142 -1.79 -12.82 -12.48
N LYS A 143 -3.05 -13.26 -12.57
CA LYS A 143 -3.49 -14.24 -13.58
C LYS A 143 -4.47 -13.57 -14.52
N GLU A 144 -4.18 -13.63 -15.82
CA GLU A 144 -5.03 -13.16 -16.90
C GLU A 144 -6.19 -14.12 -17.18
N LYS A 145 -7.13 -13.67 -18.01
CA LYS A 145 -8.29 -14.48 -18.43
C LYS A 145 -7.90 -15.73 -19.22
N ASN A 146 -6.82 -15.66 -20.01
CA ASN A 146 -6.27 -16.78 -20.77
C ASN A 146 -5.55 -17.82 -19.91
N GLY A 147 -5.36 -17.52 -18.59
CA GLY A 147 -4.67 -18.37 -17.64
C GLY A 147 -3.20 -18.05 -17.45
N GLU A 148 -2.62 -17.17 -18.25
CA GLU A 148 -1.23 -16.73 -18.13
C GLU A 148 -0.97 -15.99 -16.80
N ILE A 149 0.22 -16.18 -16.27
CA ILE A 149 0.68 -15.51 -15.05
C ILE A 149 1.65 -14.41 -15.46
N GLN A 150 1.38 -13.20 -14.98
CA GLN A 150 2.24 -12.03 -15.20
C GLN A 150 2.74 -11.47 -13.89
N GLU A 151 3.95 -10.92 -13.93
CA GLU A 151 4.54 -10.10 -12.89
C GLU A 151 4.39 -8.62 -13.24
N ILE A 152 3.87 -7.86 -12.29
CA ILE A 152 3.62 -6.42 -12.47
C ILE A 152 4.49 -5.65 -11.48
N MET A 153 5.37 -4.80 -12.00
CA MET A 153 6.21 -3.90 -11.22
C MET A 153 5.45 -2.63 -10.80
N SER A 154 5.74 -2.12 -9.61
CA SER A 154 5.23 -0.83 -9.15
C SER A 154 5.79 0.32 -10.01
N GLY A 155 5.01 1.39 -10.16
CA GLY A 155 5.41 2.56 -10.97
C GLY A 155 5.00 2.49 -12.45
N GLU A 156 4.81 1.31 -13.02
CA GLU A 156 4.41 1.14 -14.43
C GLU A 156 2.90 1.13 -14.64
N VAL A 157 2.12 0.88 -13.58
CA VAL A 157 0.69 0.61 -13.69
C VAL A 157 -0.13 1.27 -12.59
N SER A 158 -1.43 1.43 -12.85
CA SER A 158 -2.42 1.79 -11.84
C SER A 158 -3.38 0.63 -11.61
N ILE A 159 -3.63 0.29 -10.35
CA ILE A 159 -4.59 -0.74 -9.95
C ILE A 159 -5.92 -0.10 -9.57
N ARG A 160 -7.02 -0.66 -10.06
CA ARG A 160 -8.38 -0.22 -9.73
C ARG A 160 -9.26 -1.41 -9.40
N GLY A 161 -10.10 -1.28 -8.40
CA GLY A 161 -11.10 -2.28 -8.09
C GLY A 161 -12.17 -2.41 -9.18
N VAL A 162 -12.84 -3.54 -9.21
CA VAL A 162 -13.96 -3.77 -10.15
C VAL A 162 -15.16 -2.92 -9.75
N LYS A 163 -15.40 -2.79 -8.43
CA LYS A 163 -16.46 -1.97 -7.85
C LYS A 163 -15.87 -0.97 -6.86
N GLY A 164 -15.46 0.21 -7.34
CA GLY A 164 -14.92 1.26 -6.49
C GLY A 164 -13.40 1.35 -6.49
N TYR A 165 -12.80 1.73 -5.34
CA TYR A 165 -11.36 1.98 -5.24
C TYR A 165 -10.56 0.68 -5.14
N VAL A 166 -11.13 -0.35 -4.49
CA VAL A 166 -10.56 -1.70 -4.33
C VAL A 166 -11.61 -2.76 -4.64
#